data_290b8d631ac4f528a2a3eb8e3aeec8f4
#
_entry.id   290b8d631ac4f528a2a3eb8e3aeec8f4
#
_cell.length_a   1.000
_cell.length_b   1.000
_cell.length_c   1.000
_cell.angle_alpha   90.00
_cell.angle_beta   90.00
_cell.angle_gamma   90.00
#
_symmetry.space_group_name_H-M   'P 1'
#
loop_
_entity.id
_entity.type
_entity.pdbx_description
1 polymer ?
#
loop_
_entity_poly.entity_id
_entity_poly.type
_entity_poly.pdbx_seq_one_letter_code
_entity_poly.pdbx_strand_id
1 'polypeptide(L)'
;MVFWRLLAREAQWLPPWRDLLMCCRRLEARGEIRGGRFVAGFSGEQYAAPEAIALLREARRWPQEGHYVSLSGADPLNFVGILTPGARLPSLSGNRLLYRDGVPVALLSGGEVSFLVELPPQQQWEARNLLLRRHVPAVLADLA
;
A
#
# COMPACT_ATOMS: atom_id res chain seq x y z
N MET A 1 -3.05 10.98 4.05
CA MET A 1 -4.28 10.98 3.22
C MET A 1 -5.36 10.20 3.93
N VAL A 2 -6.62 10.68 3.90
CA VAL A 2 -7.76 10.13 4.65
C VAL A 2 -8.99 10.02 3.75
N PHE A 3 -9.71 8.89 3.80
CA PHE A 3 -11.00 8.68 3.14
C PHE A 3 -11.77 7.54 3.83
N TRP A 4 -13.08 7.50 3.64
CA TRP A 4 -13.98 6.63 4.40
C TRP A 4 -13.57 5.15 4.42
N ARG A 5 -13.24 4.57 3.26
CA ARG A 5 -12.92 3.14 3.17
C ARG A 5 -11.62 2.76 3.90
N LEU A 6 -10.68 3.68 4.01
CA LEU A 6 -9.47 3.48 4.81
C LEU A 6 -9.83 3.46 6.30
N LEU A 7 -10.62 4.45 6.75
CA LEU A 7 -11.01 4.58 8.16
C LEU A 7 -12.02 3.52 8.63
N ALA A 8 -12.83 2.97 7.73
CA ALA A 8 -13.77 1.89 8.06
C ALA A 8 -13.06 0.61 8.58
N ARG A 9 -11.75 0.54 8.49
CA ARG A 9 -10.91 -0.58 8.96
C ARG A 9 -10.07 -0.24 10.18
N GLU A 10 -10.15 0.99 10.65
CA GLU A 10 -9.49 1.45 11.85
C GLU A 10 -10.25 1.03 13.12
N ALA A 11 -9.73 1.40 14.27
CA ALA A 11 -10.29 1.03 15.56
C ALA A 11 -11.73 1.55 15.75
N GLN A 12 -12.56 0.76 16.40
CA GLN A 12 -13.99 1.06 16.64
C GLN A 12 -14.25 2.32 17.47
N TRP A 13 -13.22 2.85 18.15
CA TRP A 13 -13.32 4.09 18.93
C TRP A 13 -13.26 5.37 18.08
N LEU A 14 -12.98 5.26 16.77
CA LEU A 14 -13.00 6.42 15.90
C LEU A 14 -14.42 6.99 15.76
N PRO A 15 -14.55 8.33 15.70
CA PRO A 15 -15.84 8.96 15.43
C PRO A 15 -16.42 8.50 14.08
N PRO A 16 -17.74 8.55 13.92
CA PRO A 16 -18.37 8.28 12.64
C PRO A 16 -17.80 9.16 11.52
N TRP A 17 -17.70 8.60 10.32
CA TRP A 17 -17.14 9.33 9.16
C TRP A 17 -17.77 10.70 8.94
N ARG A 18 -19.09 10.83 9.19
CA ARG A 18 -19.80 12.11 9.06
C ARG A 18 -19.17 13.21 9.92
N ASP A 19 -18.78 12.89 11.14
CA ASP A 19 -18.22 13.85 12.09
C ASP A 19 -16.78 14.20 11.71
N LEU A 20 -16.00 13.18 11.30
CA LEU A 20 -14.65 13.38 10.74
C LEU A 20 -14.68 14.23 9.47
N LEU A 21 -15.67 14.02 8.61
CA LEU A 21 -15.86 14.80 7.39
C LEU A 21 -16.09 16.30 7.69
N MET A 22 -16.89 16.61 8.72
CA MET A 22 -17.06 17.99 9.16
C MET A 22 -15.76 18.62 9.65
N CYS A 23 -14.94 17.86 10.37
CA CYS A 23 -13.61 18.31 10.78
C CYS A 23 -12.71 18.54 9.58
N CYS A 24 -12.67 17.60 8.62
CA CYS A 24 -11.89 17.73 7.39
C CYS A 24 -12.29 18.99 6.59
N ARG A 25 -13.58 19.26 6.43
CA ARG A 25 -14.05 20.47 5.74
C ARG A 25 -13.63 21.77 6.44
N ARG A 26 -13.59 21.78 7.77
CA ARG A 26 -13.08 22.94 8.53
C ARG A 26 -11.58 23.13 8.35
N LEU A 27 -10.81 22.03 8.35
CA LEU A 27 -9.37 22.06 8.10
C LEU A 27 -9.06 22.51 6.66
N GLU A 28 -9.87 22.07 5.69
CA GLU A 28 -9.76 22.51 4.31
C GLU A 28 -10.07 24.01 4.15
N ALA A 29 -11.12 24.50 4.82
CA ALA A 29 -11.45 25.93 4.81
C ALA A 29 -10.34 26.80 5.41
N ARG A 30 -9.54 26.26 6.33
CA ARG A 30 -8.35 26.92 6.89
C ARG A 30 -7.08 26.72 6.04
N GLY A 31 -7.17 25.91 4.98
CA GLY A 31 -6.03 25.63 4.09
C GLY A 31 -5.03 24.61 4.63
N GLU A 32 -5.33 23.93 5.75
CA GLU A 32 -4.43 22.97 6.38
C GLU A 32 -4.40 21.63 5.63
N ILE A 33 -5.50 21.26 4.98
CA ILE A 33 -5.59 20.08 4.12
C ILE A 33 -6.27 20.45 2.79
N ARG A 34 -6.26 19.52 1.84
CA ARG A 34 -6.90 19.65 0.54
C ARG A 34 -7.84 18.47 0.28
N GLY A 35 -9.06 18.77 -0.13
CA GLY A 35 -9.99 17.80 -0.67
C GLY A 35 -9.72 17.51 -2.14
N GLY A 36 -9.98 16.27 -2.56
CA GLY A 36 -9.78 15.85 -3.95
C GLY A 36 -10.06 14.38 -4.17
N ARG A 37 -9.68 13.88 -5.34
CA ARG A 37 -9.68 12.45 -5.69
C ARG A 37 -8.24 12.01 -5.95
N PHE A 38 -7.56 11.57 -4.91
CA PHE A 38 -6.14 11.23 -4.96
C PHE A 38 -5.91 9.76 -5.31
N VAL A 39 -6.81 8.87 -4.85
CA VAL A 39 -6.75 7.42 -5.10
C VAL A 39 -7.92 7.05 -6.00
N ALA A 40 -7.60 6.50 -7.17
CA ALA A 40 -8.58 6.01 -8.12
C ALA A 40 -9.37 4.80 -7.57
N GLY A 41 -10.60 4.61 -8.04
CA GLY A 41 -11.43 3.48 -7.65
C GLY A 41 -12.15 3.61 -6.30
N PHE A 42 -11.96 4.72 -5.57
CA PHE A 42 -12.70 5.01 -4.34
C PHE A 42 -13.67 6.17 -4.55
N SER A 43 -14.92 5.93 -4.20
CA SER A 43 -15.97 6.95 -4.19
C SER A 43 -15.89 7.80 -2.92
N GLY A 44 -16.45 9.01 -2.98
CA GLY A 44 -16.52 9.93 -1.85
C GLY A 44 -15.32 10.88 -1.78
N GLU A 45 -15.37 11.73 -0.76
CA GLU A 45 -14.37 12.76 -0.51
C GLU A 45 -13.09 12.14 0.06
N GLN A 46 -11.96 12.60 -0.44
CA GLN A 46 -10.64 12.22 0.04
C GLN A 46 -9.90 13.49 0.45
N TYR A 47 -9.18 13.44 1.56
CA TYR A 47 -8.43 14.58 2.07
C TYR A 47 -6.96 14.22 2.25
N ALA A 48 -6.08 15.16 1.95
CA ALA A 48 -4.65 14.99 2.08
C ALA A 48 -3.97 16.27 2.59
N ALA A 49 -2.90 16.12 3.34
CA ALA A 49 -2.01 17.23 3.64
C ALA A 49 -1.30 17.70 2.36
N PRO A 50 -0.98 18.99 2.22
CA PRO A 50 -0.32 19.54 1.04
C PRO A 50 0.96 18.80 0.65
N GLU A 51 1.76 18.40 1.63
CA GLU A 51 3.01 17.65 1.45
C GLU A 51 2.74 16.27 0.82
N ALA A 52 1.69 15.58 1.24
CA ALA A 52 1.32 14.28 0.68
C ALA A 52 0.91 14.41 -0.80
N ILE A 53 0.26 15.54 -1.19
CA ILE A 53 -0.11 15.79 -2.58
C ILE A 53 1.13 16.03 -3.44
N ALA A 54 2.12 16.76 -2.92
CA ALA A 54 3.39 16.97 -3.60
C ALA A 54 4.11 15.64 -3.85
N LEU A 55 4.23 14.79 -2.83
CA LEU A 55 4.83 13.46 -2.93
C LEU A 55 4.09 12.54 -3.91
N LEU A 56 2.75 12.57 -3.93
CA LEU A 56 1.95 11.80 -4.90
C LEU A 56 2.21 12.24 -6.35
N ARG A 57 2.37 13.53 -6.57
CA ARG A 57 2.69 14.06 -7.91
C ARG A 57 4.10 13.69 -8.34
N GLU A 58 5.04 13.70 -7.43
CA GLU A 58 6.42 13.26 -7.66
C GLU A 58 6.46 11.77 -7.96
N ALA A 59 5.87 10.92 -7.11
CA ALA A 59 5.82 9.48 -7.30
C ALA A 59 5.20 9.06 -8.66
N ARG A 60 4.20 9.81 -9.17
CA ARG A 60 3.63 9.57 -10.51
C ARG A 60 4.60 9.82 -11.67
N ARG A 61 5.68 10.55 -11.43
CA ARG A 61 6.69 10.87 -12.44
C ARG A 61 7.92 9.97 -12.36
N TRP A 62 8.00 9.13 -11.31
CA TRP A 62 9.13 8.22 -11.17
C TRP A 62 9.17 7.25 -12.34
N PRO A 63 10.35 7.01 -12.92
CA PRO A 63 10.50 6.05 -13.99
C PRO A 63 10.17 4.65 -13.48
N GLN A 64 9.55 3.84 -14.32
CA GLN A 64 9.33 2.43 -14.04
C GLN A 64 10.55 1.63 -14.48
N GLU A 65 11.45 1.37 -13.56
CA GLU A 65 12.72 0.70 -13.81
C GLU A 65 12.67 -0.82 -13.54
N GLY A 66 11.50 -1.30 -13.11
CA GLY A 66 11.30 -2.72 -12.80
C GLY A 66 11.82 -3.12 -11.43
N HIS A 67 12.02 -2.18 -10.52
CA HIS A 67 12.55 -2.44 -9.18
C HIS A 67 11.58 -3.22 -8.32
N TYR A 68 12.04 -4.32 -7.75
CA TYR A 68 11.26 -5.15 -6.85
C TYR A 68 11.56 -4.80 -5.39
N VAL A 69 10.49 -4.72 -4.58
CA VAL A 69 10.55 -4.57 -3.13
C VAL A 69 9.67 -5.62 -2.49
N SER A 70 10.26 -6.46 -1.61
CA SER A 70 9.52 -7.47 -0.86
C SER A 70 9.23 -6.95 0.56
N LEU A 71 7.96 -6.97 0.96
CA LEU A 71 7.50 -6.58 2.29
C LEU A 71 6.90 -7.78 3.03
N SER A 72 6.98 -7.75 4.36
CA SER A 72 6.23 -8.67 5.21
C SER A 72 4.73 -8.43 5.11
N GLY A 73 3.91 -9.47 5.22
CA GLY A 73 2.45 -9.31 5.35
C GLY A 73 2.03 -8.49 6.57
N ALA A 74 2.88 -8.43 7.60
CA ALA A 74 2.66 -7.63 8.81
C ALA A 74 3.16 -6.17 8.68
N ASP A 75 3.77 -5.79 7.55
CA ASP A 75 4.25 -4.43 7.33
C ASP A 75 3.08 -3.45 7.23
N PRO A 76 3.15 -2.26 7.88
CA PRO A 76 2.13 -1.21 7.76
C PRO A 76 1.85 -0.76 6.32
N LEU A 77 2.79 -0.93 5.40
CA LEU A 77 2.65 -0.62 3.97
C LEU A 77 1.92 -1.73 3.18
N ASN A 78 1.47 -2.80 3.85
CA ASN A 78 0.63 -3.82 3.22
C ASN A 78 -0.78 -3.29 2.96
N PHE A 79 -0.99 -2.68 1.81
CA PHE A 79 -2.28 -2.14 1.36
C PHE A 79 -3.05 -3.06 0.42
N VAL A 80 -2.61 -4.32 0.24
CA VAL A 80 -3.31 -5.30 -0.61
C VAL A 80 -4.68 -5.64 -0.03
N GLY A 81 -5.70 -5.57 -0.88
CA GLY A 81 -7.11 -5.72 -0.48
C GLY A 81 -7.64 -4.55 0.35
N ILE A 82 -6.85 -3.48 0.56
CA ILE A 82 -7.24 -2.21 1.18
C ILE A 82 -7.36 -1.13 0.10
N LEU A 83 -6.27 -0.85 -0.60
CA LEU A 83 -6.20 0.10 -1.71
C LEU A 83 -6.27 -0.58 -3.08
N THR A 84 -6.01 -1.87 -3.16
CA THR A 84 -6.12 -2.66 -4.38
C THR A 84 -7.35 -3.58 -4.34
N PRO A 85 -7.88 -4.00 -5.50
CA PRO A 85 -8.91 -5.04 -5.57
C PRO A 85 -8.41 -6.36 -4.99
N GLY A 86 -9.36 -7.24 -4.61
CA GLY A 86 -9.07 -8.59 -4.14
C GLY A 86 -9.10 -8.76 -2.63
N ALA A 87 -8.73 -9.95 -2.18
CA ALA A 87 -8.71 -10.31 -0.78
C ALA A 87 -7.53 -9.65 -0.06
N ARG A 88 -7.74 -9.34 1.22
CA ARG A 88 -6.67 -8.80 2.07
C ARG A 88 -5.65 -9.89 2.38
N LEU A 89 -4.37 -9.58 2.25
CA LEU A 89 -3.31 -10.44 2.75
C LEU A 89 -3.29 -10.35 4.29
N PRO A 90 -3.44 -11.47 5.01
CA PRO A 90 -3.38 -11.45 6.47
C PRO A 90 -2.02 -10.94 6.99
N SER A 91 -2.07 -10.16 8.07
CA SER A 91 -0.87 -9.57 8.70
C SER A 91 -0.08 -10.61 9.51
N LEU A 92 0.39 -11.65 8.82
CA LEU A 92 1.24 -12.71 9.38
C LEU A 92 2.67 -12.51 8.88
N SER A 93 3.65 -12.72 9.76
CA SER A 93 5.08 -12.56 9.44
C SER A 93 5.58 -13.56 8.37
N GLY A 94 4.91 -14.70 8.24
CA GLY A 94 5.20 -15.70 7.19
C GLY A 94 4.65 -15.32 5.81
N ASN A 95 3.70 -14.38 5.75
CA ASN A 95 3.16 -13.88 4.50
C ASN A 95 4.07 -12.77 3.96
N ARG A 96 4.18 -12.68 2.64
CA ARG A 96 4.99 -11.66 1.96
C ARG A 96 4.24 -11.07 0.78
N LEU A 97 4.64 -9.88 0.43
CA LEU A 97 4.09 -9.09 -0.65
C LEU A 97 5.23 -8.55 -1.49
N LEU A 98 5.16 -8.73 -2.80
CA LEU A 98 6.13 -8.21 -3.74
C LEU A 98 5.52 -7.05 -4.53
N TYR A 99 6.17 -5.91 -4.42
CA TYR A 99 5.91 -4.75 -5.26
C TYR A 99 6.91 -4.65 -6.39
N ARG A 100 6.46 -4.17 -7.53
CA ARG A 100 7.31 -3.72 -8.64
C ARG A 100 6.97 -2.27 -8.95
N ASP A 101 7.95 -1.38 -8.81
CA ASP A 101 7.77 0.07 -8.99
C ASP A 101 6.54 0.63 -8.23
N GLY A 102 6.32 0.15 -7.00
CA GLY A 102 5.20 0.55 -6.15
C GLY A 102 3.85 -0.14 -6.42
N VAL A 103 3.77 -1.01 -7.44
CA VAL A 103 2.55 -1.79 -7.76
C VAL A 103 2.69 -3.21 -7.20
N PRO A 104 1.71 -3.71 -6.42
CA PRO A 104 1.77 -5.08 -5.92
C PRO A 104 1.57 -6.07 -7.07
N VAL A 105 2.52 -6.99 -7.25
CA VAL A 105 2.54 -7.94 -8.38
C VAL A 105 2.37 -9.39 -7.97
N ALA A 106 2.79 -9.76 -6.76
CA ALA A 106 2.67 -11.12 -6.26
C ALA A 106 2.60 -11.18 -4.73
N LEU A 107 2.05 -12.25 -4.19
CA LEU A 107 1.97 -12.54 -2.76
C LEU A 107 2.51 -13.95 -2.47
N LEU A 108 3.01 -14.11 -1.25
CA LEU A 108 3.25 -15.40 -0.60
C LEU A 108 2.30 -15.50 0.60
N SER A 109 1.40 -16.47 0.59
CA SER A 109 0.47 -16.75 1.69
C SER A 109 0.35 -18.24 1.91
N GLY A 110 0.51 -18.69 3.16
CA GLY A 110 0.44 -20.11 3.48
C GLY A 110 1.47 -20.99 2.76
N GLY A 111 2.59 -20.42 2.31
CA GLY A 111 3.62 -21.12 1.53
C GLY A 111 3.38 -21.13 0.01
N GLU A 112 2.24 -20.62 -0.45
CA GLU A 112 1.90 -20.56 -1.87
C GLU A 112 2.12 -19.14 -2.43
N VAL A 113 2.68 -19.09 -3.65
CA VAL A 113 2.88 -17.85 -4.39
C VAL A 113 1.74 -17.69 -5.38
N SER A 114 1.04 -16.56 -5.28
CA SER A 114 0.00 -16.11 -6.23
C SER A 114 0.39 -14.79 -6.88
N PHE A 115 0.03 -14.64 -8.16
CA PHE A 115 0.29 -13.41 -8.92
C PHE A 115 -0.96 -12.56 -8.97
N LEU A 116 -0.80 -11.26 -8.76
CA LEU A 116 -1.89 -10.26 -8.80
C LEU A 116 -2.07 -9.65 -10.19
N VAL A 117 -1.04 -9.79 -11.03
CA VAL A 117 -1.00 -9.28 -12.40
C VAL A 117 -0.41 -10.36 -13.31
N GLU A 118 -0.72 -10.30 -14.59
CA GLU A 118 -0.08 -11.16 -15.59
C GLU A 118 1.38 -10.74 -15.76
N LEU A 119 2.28 -11.69 -15.57
CA LEU A 119 3.72 -11.51 -15.74
C LEU A 119 4.26 -12.52 -16.76
N PRO A 120 5.23 -12.14 -17.59
CA PRO A 120 5.98 -13.09 -18.43
C PRO A 120 6.64 -14.20 -17.58
N PRO A 121 6.84 -15.40 -18.11
CA PRO A 121 7.39 -16.55 -17.35
C PRO A 121 8.69 -16.24 -16.61
N GLN A 122 9.59 -15.50 -17.22
CA GLN A 122 10.85 -15.10 -16.61
C GLN A 122 10.63 -14.22 -15.37
N GLN A 123 9.72 -13.25 -15.45
CA GLN A 123 9.39 -12.38 -14.32
C GLN A 123 8.61 -13.11 -13.22
N GLN A 124 7.78 -14.10 -13.58
CA GLN A 124 7.13 -14.98 -12.59
C GLN A 124 8.17 -15.78 -11.79
N TRP A 125 9.17 -16.33 -12.45
CA TRP A 125 10.26 -17.05 -11.80
C TRP A 125 11.06 -16.15 -10.86
N GLU A 126 11.42 -14.95 -11.31
CA GLU A 126 12.12 -13.94 -10.50
C GLU A 126 11.30 -13.53 -9.27
N ALA A 127 10.04 -13.17 -9.47
CA ALA A 127 9.12 -12.77 -8.40
C ALA A 127 8.95 -13.89 -7.36
N ARG A 128 8.82 -15.15 -7.80
CA ARG A 128 8.75 -16.32 -6.93
C ARG A 128 10.01 -16.46 -6.08
N ASN A 129 11.19 -16.33 -6.67
CA ASN A 129 12.46 -16.42 -5.96
C ASN A 129 12.62 -15.30 -4.92
N LEU A 130 12.22 -14.07 -5.26
CA LEU A 130 12.27 -12.93 -4.34
C LEU A 130 11.35 -13.11 -3.13
N LEU A 131 10.16 -13.69 -3.33
CA LEU A 131 9.22 -13.97 -2.25
C LEU A 131 9.67 -15.12 -1.35
N LEU A 132 10.31 -16.16 -1.91
CA LEU A 132 10.74 -17.33 -1.16
C LEU A 132 12.08 -17.12 -0.44
N ARG A 133 12.93 -16.20 -0.89
CA ARG A 133 14.16 -15.86 -0.19
C ARG A 133 13.84 -15.30 1.19
N ARG A 134 14.40 -15.89 2.24
CA ARG A 134 14.36 -15.26 3.57
C ARG A 134 15.17 -13.98 3.49
N HIS A 135 14.51 -12.85 3.76
CA HIS A 135 15.20 -11.59 3.89
C HIS A 135 16.04 -11.61 5.17
N VAL A 136 17.35 -11.74 5.01
CA VAL A 136 18.29 -11.48 6.11
C VAL A 136 18.37 -9.97 6.23
N PRO A 137 18.03 -9.35 7.40
CA PRO A 137 18.21 -7.93 7.58
C PRO A 137 19.64 -7.53 7.25
N ALA A 138 19.85 -6.40 6.60
CA ALA A 138 21.15 -5.92 6.17
C ALA A 138 22.19 -5.88 7.33
N VAL A 139 21.71 -5.61 8.56
CA VAL A 139 22.51 -5.64 9.80
C VAL A 139 23.13 -7.01 10.11
N LEU A 140 22.56 -8.12 9.60
CA LEU A 140 23.08 -9.48 9.81
C LEU A 140 23.86 -9.99 8.59
N ALA A 141 23.81 -9.31 7.45
CA ALA A 141 24.55 -9.69 6.25
C ALA A 141 26.06 -9.42 6.40
N ASP A 142 26.44 -8.45 7.25
CA ASP A 142 27.84 -8.11 7.53
C ASP A 142 28.47 -9.01 8.62
N LEU A 143 27.71 -9.95 9.20
CA LEU A 143 28.17 -10.87 10.25
C LEU A 143 28.36 -12.32 9.75
N ALA A 144 28.16 -12.59 8.49
CA ALA A 144 28.35 -13.87 7.80
C ALA A 144 29.48 -13.79 6.79
#